data_cc8574410d6a4ae1868123f32267b11c
#
_entry.id   cc8574410d6a4ae1868123f32267b11c
#
_cell.length_a   1.000
_cell.length_b   1.000
_cell.length_c   1.000
_cell.angle_alpha   90.00
_cell.angle_beta   90.00
_cell.angle_gamma   90.00
#
_symmetry.space_group_name_H-M   'P 1'
#
loop_
_entity.id
_entity.type
_entity.pdbx_description
1 polymer ?
#
loop_
_entity_poly.entity_id
_entity_poly.type
_entity_poly.pdbx_seq_one_letter_code
_entity_poly.pdbx_strand_id
1 'polypeptide(L)'
;MTATALLSIAGQSIWVDNITRSMLQTGQLKKYIDTYSVVGLTSNPTIFEKAITGSNDYDPQIRDLLSKGIDGEKLFFELAITDLTKAADLFKPIHALTGGVDGWVSLEVSPLLARDAKTTIDQAVTLHAKANRPNLFIKVPGTAEGLPAIEELTYRGISVNVTLLFSPKQYLAAADAYLKGLERRMKEGKSVTVESVASMFVSRWDKKTAAMLPDNLKNTAGIAVAQVCYKEYCALYASDRFLKLQAAGARPQRFLFASTSTKDPKLADIMYVKALAAARTVNTMPESTLNDFFDHGSLDGVLRTDGGTGPATVAALEKAGCSIEKVGNELQVEG
;
A
#
# COMPACT_ATOMS: atom_id res chain seq x y z
N MET A 1 -2.23 -22.83 15.04
CA MET A 1 -2.56 -21.85 13.99
C MET A 1 -1.52 -20.75 14.08
N THR A 2 -0.92 -20.33 12.97
CA THR A 2 0.11 -19.26 12.93
C THR A 2 -0.53 -17.88 13.19
N ALA A 3 0.26 -16.91 13.64
CA ALA A 3 -0.24 -15.54 13.85
C ALA A 3 -0.71 -14.91 12.52
N THR A 4 -0.05 -15.21 11.42
CA THR A 4 -0.46 -14.75 10.08
C THR A 4 -1.83 -15.33 9.67
N ALA A 5 -2.10 -16.60 9.97
CA ALA A 5 -3.40 -17.20 9.71
C ALA A 5 -4.50 -16.56 10.60
N LEU A 6 -4.19 -16.28 11.87
CA LEU A 6 -5.13 -15.57 12.77
C LEU A 6 -5.45 -14.17 12.26
N LEU A 7 -4.46 -13.42 11.79
CA LEU A 7 -4.64 -12.08 11.22
C LEU A 7 -5.51 -12.11 9.96
N SER A 8 -5.28 -13.09 9.08
CA SER A 8 -6.11 -13.32 7.89
C SER A 8 -7.56 -13.62 8.26
N ILE A 9 -7.80 -14.51 9.25
CA ILE A 9 -9.15 -14.82 9.75
C ILE A 9 -9.81 -13.60 10.39
N ALA A 10 -9.04 -12.73 11.04
CA ALA A 10 -9.52 -11.46 11.58
C ALA A 10 -9.93 -10.45 10.50
N GLY A 11 -9.70 -10.77 9.22
CA GLY A 11 -10.14 -10.00 8.06
C GLY A 11 -9.13 -8.97 7.55
N GLN A 12 -7.86 -9.06 7.96
CA GLN A 12 -6.77 -8.27 7.39
C GLN A 12 -5.98 -9.11 6.39
N SER A 13 -5.89 -8.63 5.14
CA SER A 13 -5.07 -9.26 4.12
C SER A 13 -3.59 -8.97 4.35
N ILE A 14 -2.76 -10.01 4.27
CA ILE A 14 -1.32 -9.90 4.44
C ILE A 14 -0.67 -9.79 3.07
N TRP A 15 0.06 -8.72 2.83
CA TRP A 15 0.90 -8.55 1.65
C TRP A 15 2.36 -8.48 2.08
N VAL A 16 3.28 -8.93 1.22
CA VAL A 16 4.72 -8.76 1.43
C VAL A 16 5.21 -7.50 0.73
N ASP A 17 5.97 -6.67 1.44
CA ASP A 17 6.60 -5.46 0.88
C ASP A 17 8.04 -5.77 0.48
N ASN A 18 8.17 -6.64 -0.50
CA ASN A 18 9.44 -7.00 -1.13
C ASN A 18 9.22 -7.74 -2.44
N ILE A 19 10.15 -7.59 -3.38
CA ILE A 19 10.28 -8.41 -4.59
C ILE A 19 11.75 -8.47 -4.99
N THR A 20 12.24 -9.68 -5.23
CA THR A 20 13.54 -9.90 -5.85
C THR A 20 13.42 -11.04 -6.88
N ARG A 21 14.29 -11.04 -7.86
CA ARG A 21 14.34 -12.15 -8.83
C ARG A 21 14.62 -13.47 -8.15
N SER A 22 15.49 -13.47 -7.14
CA SER A 22 15.79 -14.65 -6.31
C SER A 22 14.54 -15.19 -5.63
N MET A 23 13.67 -14.35 -5.03
CA MET A 23 12.41 -14.80 -4.41
C MET A 23 11.52 -15.59 -5.39
N LEU A 24 11.51 -15.19 -6.66
CA LEU A 24 10.72 -15.84 -7.70
C LEU A 24 11.38 -17.17 -8.13
N GLN A 25 12.70 -17.18 -8.30
CA GLN A 25 13.46 -18.34 -8.79
C GLN A 25 13.57 -19.45 -7.75
N THR A 26 13.76 -19.11 -6.48
CA THR A 26 13.89 -20.07 -5.37
C THR A 26 12.55 -20.61 -4.87
N GLY A 27 11.43 -20.02 -5.32
CA GLY A 27 10.10 -20.36 -4.83
C GLY A 27 9.75 -19.77 -3.46
N GLN A 28 10.54 -18.82 -2.96
CA GLN A 28 10.27 -18.17 -1.66
C GLN A 28 8.94 -17.42 -1.64
N LEU A 29 8.60 -16.69 -2.72
CA LEU A 29 7.30 -16.04 -2.82
C LEU A 29 6.16 -17.06 -2.78
N LYS A 30 6.31 -18.19 -3.47
CA LYS A 30 5.34 -19.30 -3.42
C LYS A 30 5.18 -19.86 -2.00
N LYS A 31 6.28 -20.02 -1.24
CA LYS A 31 6.25 -20.43 0.16
C LYS A 31 5.45 -19.44 1.02
N TYR A 32 5.64 -18.14 0.83
CA TYR A 32 4.86 -17.11 1.56
C TYR A 32 3.36 -17.21 1.24
N ILE A 33 3.01 -17.42 -0.02
CA ILE A 33 1.62 -17.67 -0.43
C ILE A 33 1.04 -18.90 0.27
N ASP A 34 1.73 -20.03 0.20
CA ASP A 34 1.21 -21.33 0.65
C ASP A 34 1.18 -21.48 2.18
N THR A 35 2.08 -20.79 2.90
CA THR A 35 2.34 -21.09 4.32
C THR A 35 2.09 -19.89 5.24
N TYR A 36 2.34 -18.65 4.76
CA TYR A 36 2.29 -17.43 5.57
C TYR A 36 0.99 -16.64 5.40
N SER A 37 0.03 -17.17 4.65
CA SER A 37 -1.24 -16.48 4.31
C SER A 37 -1.02 -15.17 3.54
N VAL A 38 0.07 -15.07 2.77
CA VAL A 38 0.34 -13.89 1.94
C VAL A 38 -0.53 -13.93 0.70
N VAL A 39 -1.31 -12.86 0.49
CA VAL A 39 -2.30 -12.76 -0.59
C VAL A 39 -2.07 -11.57 -1.52
N GLY A 40 -0.91 -10.95 -1.45
CA GLY A 40 -0.53 -9.85 -2.34
C GLY A 40 0.90 -9.36 -2.08
N LEU A 41 1.32 -8.38 -2.88
CA LEU A 41 2.68 -7.87 -2.84
C LEU A 41 2.72 -6.38 -3.20
N THR A 42 3.53 -5.62 -2.46
CA THR A 42 3.92 -4.26 -2.83
C THR A 42 5.40 -4.19 -3.17
N SER A 43 5.72 -3.29 -4.09
CA SER A 43 7.07 -2.90 -4.41
C SER A 43 7.21 -1.38 -4.41
N ASN A 44 8.44 -0.91 -4.49
CA ASN A 44 8.78 0.49 -4.68
C ASN A 44 10.17 0.59 -5.34
N PRO A 45 10.55 1.77 -5.87
CA PRO A 45 11.85 1.95 -6.55
C PRO A 45 13.05 1.53 -5.71
N THR A 46 13.06 1.83 -4.41
CA THR A 46 14.17 1.45 -3.51
C THR A 46 14.31 -0.06 -3.33
N ILE A 47 13.20 -0.81 -3.31
CA ILE A 47 13.23 -2.27 -3.26
C ILE A 47 13.91 -2.82 -4.50
N PHE A 48 13.50 -2.34 -5.69
CA PHE A 48 14.11 -2.78 -6.95
C PHE A 48 15.56 -2.35 -7.09
N GLU A 49 15.91 -1.12 -6.69
CA GLU A 49 17.29 -0.66 -6.68
C GLU A 49 18.19 -1.61 -5.87
N LYS A 50 17.79 -1.93 -4.65
CA LYS A 50 18.52 -2.87 -3.79
C LYS A 50 18.57 -4.29 -4.38
N ALA A 51 17.49 -4.77 -4.98
CA ALA A 51 17.44 -6.08 -5.59
C ALA A 51 18.40 -6.18 -6.80
N ILE A 52 18.42 -5.17 -7.66
CA ILE A 52 19.25 -5.11 -8.87
C ILE A 52 20.72 -4.94 -8.50
N THR A 53 21.04 -4.04 -7.55
CA THR A 53 22.44 -3.79 -7.16
C THR A 53 23.01 -4.84 -6.22
N GLY A 54 22.17 -5.57 -5.51
CA GLY A 54 22.56 -6.58 -4.52
C GLY A 54 22.77 -7.98 -5.07
N SER A 55 22.54 -8.23 -6.36
CA SER A 55 22.60 -9.57 -6.96
C SER A 55 22.97 -9.52 -8.43
N ASN A 56 23.57 -10.59 -8.94
CA ASN A 56 23.88 -10.76 -10.37
C ASN A 56 22.69 -11.38 -11.15
N ASP A 57 21.55 -11.62 -10.51
CA ASP A 57 20.39 -12.28 -11.13
C ASP A 57 19.79 -11.47 -12.28
N TYR A 58 20.03 -10.17 -12.29
CA TYR A 58 19.55 -9.23 -13.32
C TYR A 58 20.52 -9.06 -14.49
N ASP A 59 21.80 -9.42 -14.34
CA ASP A 59 22.85 -9.20 -15.34
C ASP A 59 22.54 -9.72 -16.75
N PRO A 60 21.98 -10.93 -16.91
CA PRO A 60 21.67 -11.41 -18.26
C PRO A 60 20.64 -10.54 -18.97
N GLN A 61 19.59 -10.13 -18.26
CA GLN A 61 18.56 -9.26 -18.84
C GLN A 61 19.06 -7.84 -19.05
N ILE A 62 19.88 -7.31 -18.16
CA ILE A 62 20.51 -5.98 -18.32
C ILE A 62 21.36 -5.96 -19.59
N ARG A 63 22.23 -6.95 -19.80
CA ARG A 63 23.05 -7.05 -21.00
C ARG A 63 22.24 -7.14 -22.30
N ASP A 64 21.18 -7.94 -22.29
CA ASP A 64 20.25 -8.06 -23.42
C ASP A 64 19.56 -6.74 -23.74
N LEU A 65 19.03 -6.04 -22.72
CA LEU A 65 18.35 -4.76 -22.90
C LEU A 65 19.30 -3.66 -23.38
N LEU A 66 20.50 -3.59 -22.81
CA LEU A 66 21.52 -2.63 -23.23
C LEU A 66 21.96 -2.86 -24.70
N SER A 67 22.08 -4.12 -25.14
CA SER A 67 22.39 -4.45 -26.54
C SER A 67 21.31 -3.98 -27.52
N LYS A 68 20.09 -3.76 -27.03
CA LYS A 68 18.94 -3.23 -27.78
C LYS A 68 18.78 -1.70 -27.64
N GLY A 69 19.73 -1.03 -26.99
CA GLY A 69 19.69 0.42 -26.75
C GLY A 69 18.67 0.84 -25.70
N ILE A 70 18.27 -0.07 -24.81
CA ILE A 70 17.34 0.22 -23.70
C ILE A 70 18.17 0.44 -22.44
N ASP A 71 18.16 1.67 -21.91
CA ASP A 71 18.92 2.09 -20.75
C ASP A 71 18.09 2.94 -19.78
N GLY A 72 18.72 3.41 -18.69
CA GLY A 72 18.15 4.34 -17.73
C GLY A 72 16.82 3.88 -17.15
N GLU A 73 15.85 4.78 -17.05
CA GLU A 73 14.53 4.50 -16.48
C GLU A 73 13.76 3.43 -17.26
N LYS A 74 13.94 3.38 -18.59
CA LYS A 74 13.30 2.35 -19.43
C LYS A 74 13.80 0.95 -19.05
N LEU A 75 15.11 0.80 -18.87
CA LEU A 75 15.70 -0.46 -18.40
C LEU A 75 15.16 -0.86 -17.04
N PHE A 76 15.09 0.08 -16.10
CA PHE A 76 14.51 -0.16 -14.79
C PHE A 76 13.08 -0.74 -14.87
N PHE A 77 12.19 -0.12 -15.65
CA PHE A 77 10.83 -0.60 -15.81
C PHE A 77 10.73 -1.95 -16.52
N GLU A 78 11.63 -2.26 -17.47
CA GLU A 78 11.67 -3.60 -18.08
C GLU A 78 11.98 -4.69 -17.07
N LEU A 79 12.95 -4.44 -16.18
CA LEU A 79 13.32 -5.37 -15.10
C LEU A 79 12.17 -5.53 -14.11
N ALA A 80 11.59 -4.41 -13.66
CA ALA A 80 10.47 -4.41 -12.70
C ALA A 80 9.23 -5.12 -13.26
N ILE A 81 8.83 -4.84 -14.50
CA ILE A 81 7.68 -5.48 -15.16
C ILE A 81 7.92 -6.99 -15.29
N THR A 82 9.14 -7.40 -15.65
CA THR A 82 9.47 -8.82 -15.76
C THR A 82 9.22 -9.57 -14.46
N ASP A 83 9.64 -9.03 -13.33
CA ASP A 83 9.49 -9.69 -12.04
C ASP A 83 8.05 -9.57 -11.52
N LEU A 84 7.43 -8.40 -11.63
CA LEU A 84 6.06 -8.19 -11.15
C LEU A 84 5.01 -8.97 -11.95
N THR A 85 5.20 -9.16 -13.25
CA THR A 85 4.29 -10.02 -14.03
C THR A 85 4.38 -11.48 -13.62
N LYS A 86 5.59 -11.99 -13.30
CA LYS A 86 5.76 -13.33 -12.73
C LYS A 86 5.11 -13.45 -11.34
N ALA A 87 5.29 -12.43 -10.49
CA ALA A 87 4.61 -12.39 -9.20
C ALA A 87 3.08 -12.36 -9.36
N ALA A 88 2.55 -11.54 -10.27
CA ALA A 88 1.13 -11.49 -10.58
C ALA A 88 0.57 -12.85 -11.02
N ASP A 89 1.32 -13.58 -11.83
CA ASP A 89 0.93 -14.93 -12.27
C ASP A 89 0.86 -15.91 -11.08
N LEU A 90 1.76 -15.81 -10.09
CA LEU A 90 1.68 -16.61 -8.85
C LEU A 90 0.45 -16.26 -8.00
N PHE A 91 0.04 -15.01 -7.94
CA PHE A 91 -1.14 -14.56 -7.20
C PHE A 91 -2.46 -14.72 -7.96
N LYS A 92 -2.44 -14.99 -9.26
CA LYS A 92 -3.64 -15.12 -10.11
C LYS A 92 -4.69 -16.11 -9.58
N PRO A 93 -4.33 -17.29 -9.02
CA PRO A 93 -5.32 -18.19 -8.43
C PRO A 93 -6.05 -17.56 -7.23
N ILE A 94 -5.35 -16.81 -6.38
CA ILE A 94 -5.96 -16.11 -5.24
C ILE A 94 -6.88 -15.00 -5.75
N HIS A 95 -6.45 -14.24 -6.74
CA HIS A 95 -7.26 -13.19 -7.35
C HIS A 95 -8.57 -13.74 -7.92
N ALA A 96 -8.52 -14.86 -8.62
CA ALA A 96 -9.70 -15.53 -9.16
C ALA A 96 -10.61 -16.07 -8.03
N LEU A 97 -10.04 -16.74 -7.03
CA LEU A 97 -10.77 -17.34 -5.91
C LEU A 97 -11.49 -16.28 -5.06
N THR A 98 -10.88 -15.13 -4.86
CA THR A 98 -11.44 -14.03 -4.05
C THR A 98 -12.31 -13.07 -4.88
N GLY A 99 -12.50 -13.35 -6.16
CA GLY A 99 -13.23 -12.49 -7.08
C GLY A 99 -12.59 -11.10 -7.20
N GLY A 100 -11.26 -11.00 -7.11
CA GLY A 100 -10.51 -9.75 -7.24
C GLY A 100 -10.35 -8.95 -5.95
N VAL A 101 -10.74 -9.49 -4.77
CA VAL A 101 -10.48 -8.81 -3.49
C VAL A 101 -8.99 -8.85 -3.15
N ASP A 102 -8.35 -10.00 -3.34
CA ASP A 102 -6.92 -10.21 -3.08
C ASP A 102 -6.18 -10.73 -4.32
N GLY A 103 -4.92 -11.10 -4.17
CA GLY A 103 -4.09 -11.60 -5.26
C GLY A 103 -3.45 -10.47 -6.09
N TRP A 104 -3.22 -9.32 -5.51
CA TRP A 104 -2.69 -8.13 -6.18
C TRP A 104 -1.18 -7.99 -6.06
N VAL A 105 -0.56 -7.43 -7.09
CA VAL A 105 0.81 -6.90 -7.06
C VAL A 105 0.80 -5.42 -7.41
N SER A 106 1.77 -4.64 -6.94
CA SER A 106 1.83 -3.20 -7.21
C SER A 106 3.12 -2.81 -7.92
N LEU A 107 2.98 -2.07 -9.05
CA LEU A 107 4.07 -1.44 -9.79
C LEU A 107 3.96 0.08 -9.62
N GLU A 108 4.99 0.72 -9.07
CA GLU A 108 5.00 2.16 -8.84
C GLU A 108 5.47 2.93 -10.07
N VAL A 109 4.82 4.06 -10.39
CA VAL A 109 5.31 5.04 -11.37
C VAL A 109 6.61 5.68 -10.90
N SER A 110 7.31 6.38 -11.78
CA SER A 110 8.52 7.12 -11.41
C SER A 110 8.26 8.09 -10.26
N PRO A 111 9.08 8.06 -9.19
CA PRO A 111 8.94 9.00 -8.07
C PRO A 111 9.16 10.46 -8.50
N LEU A 112 9.84 10.69 -9.62
CA LEU A 112 10.06 12.03 -10.18
C LEU A 112 8.78 12.70 -10.66
N LEU A 113 7.69 11.93 -10.81
CA LEU A 113 6.40 12.42 -11.31
C LEU A 113 5.42 12.82 -10.19
N ALA A 114 5.83 12.77 -8.93
CA ALA A 114 4.94 13.00 -7.78
C ALA A 114 4.21 14.36 -7.79
N ARG A 115 4.65 15.32 -8.62
CA ARG A 115 4.05 16.65 -8.78
C ARG A 115 3.54 16.94 -10.20
N ASP A 116 3.45 15.93 -11.05
CA ASP A 116 2.98 16.06 -12.44
C ASP A 116 1.88 15.02 -12.72
N ALA A 117 0.63 15.43 -12.58
CA ALA A 117 -0.52 14.57 -12.81
C ALA A 117 -0.58 14.02 -14.23
N LYS A 118 -0.30 14.86 -15.24
CA LYS A 118 -0.41 14.46 -16.64
C LYS A 118 0.59 13.37 -16.98
N THR A 119 1.85 13.59 -16.68
CA THR A 119 2.90 12.60 -16.95
C THR A 119 2.72 11.34 -16.12
N THR A 120 2.23 11.45 -14.87
CA THR A 120 1.84 10.30 -14.04
C THR A 120 0.77 9.45 -14.72
N ILE A 121 -0.29 10.06 -15.27
CA ILE A 121 -1.35 9.35 -15.99
C ILE A 121 -0.78 8.63 -17.21
N ASP A 122 -0.01 9.33 -18.03
CA ASP A 122 0.56 8.78 -19.28
C ASP A 122 1.48 7.58 -18.97
N GLN A 123 2.34 7.70 -17.96
CA GLN A 123 3.22 6.60 -17.54
C GLN A 123 2.42 5.44 -16.95
N ALA A 124 1.44 5.71 -16.09
CA ALA A 124 0.59 4.69 -15.49
C ALA A 124 -0.16 3.86 -16.54
N VAL A 125 -0.74 4.51 -17.54
CA VAL A 125 -1.43 3.85 -18.66
C VAL A 125 -0.45 2.96 -19.44
N THR A 126 0.75 3.47 -19.73
CA THR A 126 1.78 2.74 -20.46
C THR A 126 2.26 1.51 -19.69
N LEU A 127 2.56 1.67 -18.40
CA LEU A 127 3.03 0.57 -17.55
C LEU A 127 1.95 -0.50 -17.35
N HIS A 128 0.69 -0.08 -17.14
CA HIS A 128 -0.44 -1.01 -17.00
C HIS A 128 -0.64 -1.84 -18.27
N ALA A 129 -0.67 -1.19 -19.44
CA ALA A 129 -0.82 -1.87 -20.72
C ALA A 129 0.35 -2.84 -20.99
N LYS A 130 1.58 -2.44 -20.66
CA LYS A 130 2.77 -3.26 -20.85
C LYS A 130 2.80 -4.47 -19.94
N ALA A 131 2.43 -4.31 -18.68
CA ALA A 131 2.35 -5.41 -17.72
C ALA A 131 1.27 -6.44 -18.10
N ASN A 132 0.18 -5.99 -18.68
CA ASN A 132 -0.92 -6.81 -19.18
C ASN A 132 -1.35 -7.91 -18.18
N ARG A 133 -1.62 -7.50 -16.94
CA ARG A 133 -2.09 -8.41 -15.87
C ARG A 133 -3.32 -7.79 -15.20
N PRO A 134 -4.43 -8.56 -15.02
CA PRO A 134 -5.66 -8.05 -14.41
C PRO A 134 -5.52 -7.76 -12.92
N ASN A 135 -4.54 -8.37 -12.27
CA ASN A 135 -4.26 -8.28 -10.84
C ASN A 135 -3.02 -7.43 -10.54
N LEU A 136 -2.83 -6.34 -11.30
CA LEU A 136 -1.74 -5.41 -11.10
C LEU A 136 -2.28 -4.02 -10.81
N PHE A 137 -1.94 -3.48 -9.65
CA PHE A 137 -2.13 -2.08 -9.31
C PHE A 137 -1.00 -1.22 -9.90
N ILE A 138 -1.35 -0.07 -10.45
CA ILE A 138 -0.37 0.99 -10.63
C ILE A 138 -0.33 1.83 -9.35
N LYS A 139 0.85 1.94 -8.75
CA LYS A 139 1.04 2.69 -7.52
C LYS A 139 1.38 4.15 -7.87
N VAL A 140 0.57 5.08 -7.35
CA VAL A 140 0.65 6.51 -7.65
C VAL A 140 0.65 7.33 -6.37
N PRO A 141 1.36 8.48 -6.31
CA PRO A 141 1.42 9.31 -5.11
C PRO A 141 0.08 9.99 -4.82
N GLY A 142 -0.31 9.98 -3.54
CA GLY A 142 -1.50 10.70 -3.02
C GLY A 142 -1.19 12.16 -2.65
N THR A 143 -0.30 12.82 -3.38
CA THR A 143 -0.03 14.26 -3.26
C THR A 143 -1.20 15.07 -3.81
N ALA A 144 -1.29 16.36 -3.47
CA ALA A 144 -2.33 17.25 -4.00
C ALA A 144 -2.33 17.24 -5.54
N GLU A 145 -1.15 17.22 -6.15
CA GLU A 145 -0.96 17.15 -7.60
C GLU A 145 -1.27 15.76 -8.16
N GLY A 146 -1.17 14.70 -7.34
CA GLY A 146 -1.51 13.32 -7.71
C GLY A 146 -3.01 13.02 -7.70
N LEU A 147 -3.84 13.78 -6.97
CA LEU A 147 -5.28 13.53 -6.88
C LEU A 147 -5.99 13.49 -8.23
N PRO A 148 -5.73 14.40 -9.19
CA PRO A 148 -6.31 14.31 -10.53
C PRO A 148 -5.92 13.03 -11.27
N ALA A 149 -4.71 12.51 -11.04
CA ALA A 149 -4.28 11.25 -11.66
C ALA A 149 -5.04 10.05 -11.07
N ILE A 150 -5.29 10.01 -9.76
CA ILE A 150 -6.08 8.97 -9.11
C ILE A 150 -7.48 8.92 -9.69
N GLU A 151 -8.16 10.07 -9.80
CA GLU A 151 -9.51 10.18 -10.38
C GLU A 151 -9.52 9.70 -11.84
N GLU A 152 -8.60 10.20 -12.66
CA GLU A 152 -8.56 9.89 -14.09
C GLU A 152 -8.22 8.41 -14.36
N LEU A 153 -7.25 7.83 -13.65
CA LEU A 153 -6.91 6.42 -13.79
C LEU A 153 -8.06 5.51 -13.37
N THR A 154 -8.72 5.83 -12.26
CA THR A 154 -9.95 5.13 -11.82
C THR A 154 -11.04 5.23 -12.89
N TYR A 155 -11.27 6.42 -13.45
CA TYR A 155 -12.23 6.61 -14.54
C TYR A 155 -11.87 5.80 -15.78
N ARG A 156 -10.59 5.65 -16.12
CA ARG A 156 -10.12 4.80 -17.22
C ARG A 156 -10.23 3.30 -16.92
N GLY A 157 -10.54 2.91 -15.69
CA GLY A 157 -10.66 1.51 -15.29
C GLY A 157 -9.33 0.87 -14.92
N ILE A 158 -8.33 1.67 -14.59
CA ILE A 158 -7.02 1.21 -14.10
C ILE A 158 -7.07 1.18 -12.58
N SER A 159 -6.81 0.01 -12.02
CA SER A 159 -6.74 -0.19 -10.57
C SER A 159 -5.49 0.48 -10.00
N VAL A 160 -5.65 1.24 -8.90
CA VAL A 160 -4.57 2.05 -8.34
C VAL A 160 -4.28 1.73 -6.87
N ASN A 161 -2.99 1.71 -6.53
CA ASN A 161 -2.50 1.76 -5.16
C ASN A 161 -2.04 3.20 -4.87
N VAL A 162 -2.82 3.93 -4.07
CA VAL A 162 -2.44 5.30 -3.69
C VAL A 162 -1.42 5.27 -2.57
N THR A 163 -0.24 5.85 -2.79
CA THR A 163 0.87 5.84 -1.84
C THR A 163 1.16 7.22 -1.25
N LEU A 164 2.09 7.30 -0.28
CA LEU A 164 2.52 8.53 0.40
C LEU A 164 1.39 9.22 1.16
N LEU A 165 0.55 8.46 1.85
CA LEU A 165 -0.47 9.00 2.74
C LEU A 165 0.04 8.95 4.19
N PHE A 166 -0.11 10.08 4.89
CA PHE A 166 0.39 10.25 6.26
C PHE A 166 -0.64 10.86 7.22
N SER A 167 -1.77 11.37 6.73
CA SER A 167 -2.77 12.01 7.58
C SER A 167 -4.18 11.66 7.17
N PRO A 168 -5.18 11.83 8.07
CA PRO A 168 -6.59 11.64 7.74
C PRO A 168 -7.04 12.53 6.57
N LYS A 169 -6.55 13.77 6.49
CA LYS A 169 -6.88 14.68 5.41
C LYS A 169 -6.36 14.19 4.05
N GLN A 170 -5.11 13.72 3.99
CA GLN A 170 -4.53 13.15 2.77
C GLN A 170 -5.27 11.88 2.35
N TYR A 171 -5.58 11.01 3.33
CA TYR A 171 -6.35 9.81 3.06
C TYR A 171 -7.74 10.11 2.47
N LEU A 172 -8.50 11.01 3.10
CA LEU A 172 -9.83 11.40 2.62
C LEU A 172 -9.80 12.05 1.24
N ALA A 173 -8.78 12.87 0.95
CA ALA A 173 -8.61 13.47 -0.37
C ALA A 173 -8.35 12.40 -1.46
N ALA A 174 -7.51 11.41 -1.16
CA ALA A 174 -7.23 10.29 -2.07
C ALA A 174 -8.49 9.43 -2.30
N ALA A 175 -9.23 9.14 -1.23
CA ALA A 175 -10.48 8.39 -1.30
C ALA A 175 -11.56 9.15 -2.09
N ASP A 176 -11.67 10.47 -1.93
CA ASP A 176 -12.57 11.33 -2.70
C ASP A 176 -12.26 11.29 -4.20
N ALA A 177 -10.98 11.37 -4.57
CA ALA A 177 -10.54 11.26 -5.96
C ALA A 177 -10.93 9.90 -6.58
N TYR A 178 -10.74 8.80 -5.83
CA TYR A 178 -11.18 7.48 -6.26
C TYR A 178 -12.71 7.42 -6.46
N LEU A 179 -13.50 7.91 -5.49
CA LEU A 179 -14.96 7.92 -5.60
C LEU A 179 -15.44 8.76 -6.78
N LYS A 180 -14.83 9.93 -7.04
CA LYS A 180 -15.12 10.75 -8.23
C LYS A 180 -14.87 10.00 -9.53
N GLY A 181 -13.79 9.26 -9.63
CA GLY A 181 -13.50 8.40 -10.78
C GLY A 181 -14.60 7.36 -11.00
N LEU A 182 -15.07 6.70 -9.93
CA LEU A 182 -16.19 5.75 -9.99
C LEU A 182 -17.52 6.42 -10.35
N GLU A 183 -17.82 7.59 -9.78
CA GLU A 183 -19.02 8.37 -10.09
C GLU A 183 -19.08 8.77 -11.56
N ARG A 184 -17.95 9.16 -12.15
CA ARG A 184 -17.85 9.44 -13.61
C ARG A 184 -18.15 8.20 -14.42
N ARG A 185 -17.62 7.03 -14.04
CA ARG A 185 -17.91 5.75 -14.70
C ARG A 185 -19.39 5.39 -14.61
N MET A 186 -19.97 5.48 -13.41
CA MET A 186 -21.39 5.20 -13.18
C MET A 186 -22.30 6.10 -14.05
N LYS A 187 -21.99 7.40 -14.12
CA LYS A 187 -22.74 8.37 -14.94
C LYS A 187 -22.73 8.00 -16.43
N GLU A 188 -21.65 7.38 -16.91
CA GLU A 188 -21.52 6.95 -18.31
C GLU A 188 -21.93 5.49 -18.55
N GLY A 189 -22.54 4.83 -17.58
CA GLY A 189 -22.95 3.42 -17.69
C GLY A 189 -21.79 2.42 -17.78
N LYS A 190 -20.57 2.82 -17.41
CA LYS A 190 -19.39 1.94 -17.36
C LYS A 190 -19.37 1.14 -16.05
N SER A 191 -18.79 -0.06 -16.07
CA SER A 191 -18.56 -0.83 -14.85
C SER A 191 -17.83 -0.01 -13.81
N VAL A 192 -18.29 -0.03 -12.55
CA VAL A 192 -17.63 0.59 -11.40
C VAL A 192 -16.74 -0.39 -10.63
N THR A 193 -16.55 -1.59 -11.16
CA THR A 193 -15.62 -2.59 -10.58
C THR A 193 -14.20 -2.24 -10.98
N VAL A 194 -13.64 -1.25 -10.28
CA VAL A 194 -12.23 -0.82 -10.37
C VAL A 194 -11.68 -0.84 -8.97
N GLU A 195 -10.71 -1.68 -8.71
CA GLU A 195 -10.17 -1.87 -7.37
C GLU A 195 -9.17 -0.78 -7.00
N SER A 196 -9.05 -0.49 -5.72
CA SER A 196 -8.03 0.43 -5.22
C SER A 196 -7.64 0.11 -3.79
N VAL A 197 -6.42 0.49 -3.42
CA VAL A 197 -5.94 0.53 -2.04
C VAL A 197 -5.32 1.90 -1.74
N ALA A 198 -5.39 2.31 -0.47
CA ALA A 198 -4.81 3.55 0.03
C ALA A 198 -3.75 3.23 1.10
N SER A 199 -2.48 3.45 0.76
CA SER A 199 -1.32 3.09 1.57
C SER A 199 -0.96 4.18 2.58
N MET A 200 -1.36 3.98 3.84
CA MET A 200 -1.03 4.82 4.98
C MET A 200 0.29 4.39 5.60
N PHE A 201 1.25 5.30 5.66
CA PHE A 201 2.59 5.05 6.20
C PHE A 201 2.63 5.26 7.71
N VAL A 202 3.07 4.24 8.46
CA VAL A 202 2.98 4.20 9.92
C VAL A 202 4.29 4.60 10.59
N SER A 203 5.34 3.81 10.48
CA SER A 203 6.56 3.96 11.31
C SER A 203 7.35 5.26 11.06
N ARG A 204 7.16 5.92 9.93
CA ARG A 204 7.82 7.19 9.64
C ARG A 204 7.38 8.30 10.59
N TRP A 205 6.14 8.24 11.10
CA TRP A 205 5.63 9.15 12.11
C TRP A 205 6.49 9.14 13.37
N ASP A 206 6.72 7.96 13.93
CA ASP A 206 7.44 7.81 15.19
C ASP A 206 8.91 8.25 15.04
N LYS A 207 9.53 7.94 13.89
CA LYS A 207 10.88 8.45 13.58
C LYS A 207 10.92 9.98 13.51
N LYS A 208 9.95 10.61 12.83
CA LYS A 208 9.89 12.06 12.62
C LYS A 208 9.63 12.80 13.93
N THR A 209 8.78 12.24 14.79
CA THR A 209 8.34 12.92 16.03
C THR A 209 9.18 12.56 17.26
N ALA A 210 10.14 11.65 17.15
CA ALA A 210 10.95 11.15 18.28
C ALA A 210 11.60 12.23 19.13
N ALA A 211 12.11 13.30 18.50
CA ALA A 211 12.74 14.42 19.17
C ALA A 211 11.77 15.53 19.61
N MET A 212 10.53 15.49 19.13
CA MET A 212 9.52 16.52 19.36
C MET A 212 8.62 16.22 20.56
N LEU A 213 8.48 14.93 20.90
CA LEU A 213 7.50 14.46 21.85
C LEU A 213 8.10 14.17 23.22
N PRO A 214 7.35 14.42 24.30
CA PRO A 214 7.72 13.95 25.63
C PRO A 214 7.70 12.41 25.69
N ASP A 215 8.45 11.84 26.64
CA ASP A 215 8.71 10.39 26.71
C ASP A 215 7.45 9.53 26.72
N ASN A 216 6.38 9.98 27.37
CA ASN A 216 5.11 9.26 27.44
C ASN A 216 4.30 9.26 26.13
N LEU A 217 4.67 10.05 25.13
CA LEU A 217 4.06 10.11 23.81
C LEU A 217 4.96 9.59 22.68
N LYS A 218 6.22 9.27 22.98
CA LYS A 218 7.16 8.69 21.99
C LYS A 218 6.61 7.34 21.48
N ASN A 219 6.83 7.08 20.21
CA ASN A 219 6.42 5.84 19.52
C ASN A 219 4.91 5.55 19.57
N THR A 220 4.09 6.60 19.68
CA THR A 220 2.63 6.49 19.66
C THR A 220 1.98 7.14 18.45
N ALA A 221 2.69 8.06 17.78
CA ALA A 221 2.14 8.88 16.71
C ALA A 221 1.72 8.04 15.50
N GLY A 222 2.56 7.10 15.05
CA GLY A 222 2.28 6.27 13.90
C GLY A 222 1.02 5.44 14.07
N ILE A 223 0.89 4.75 15.21
CA ILE A 223 -0.29 3.95 15.52
C ILE A 223 -1.53 4.84 15.65
N ALA A 224 -1.45 5.94 16.41
CA ALA A 224 -2.60 6.80 16.68
C ALA A 224 -3.16 7.43 15.40
N VAL A 225 -2.29 7.96 14.53
CA VAL A 225 -2.71 8.55 13.25
C VAL A 225 -3.32 7.49 12.34
N ALA A 226 -2.71 6.29 12.24
CA ALA A 226 -3.25 5.20 11.46
C ALA A 226 -4.63 4.73 11.98
N GLN A 227 -4.85 4.70 13.28
CA GLN A 227 -6.12 4.38 13.91
C GLN A 227 -7.21 5.43 13.59
N VAL A 228 -6.86 6.71 13.59
CA VAL A 228 -7.78 7.79 13.18
C VAL A 228 -8.11 7.67 11.69
N CYS A 229 -7.13 7.41 10.83
CA CYS A 229 -7.38 7.20 9.41
C CYS A 229 -8.30 5.97 9.17
N TYR A 230 -8.14 4.90 9.93
CA TYR A 230 -9.02 3.73 9.85
C TYR A 230 -10.46 4.07 10.28
N LYS A 231 -10.65 4.90 11.31
CA LYS A 231 -11.96 5.41 11.68
C LYS A 231 -12.61 6.16 10.52
N GLU A 232 -11.87 7.07 9.87
CA GLU A 232 -12.38 7.81 8.71
C GLU A 232 -12.69 6.88 7.51
N TYR A 233 -11.87 5.84 7.30
CA TYR A 233 -12.15 4.77 6.34
C TYR A 233 -13.50 4.11 6.62
N CYS A 234 -13.75 3.68 7.85
CA CYS A 234 -14.99 3.03 8.22
C CYS A 234 -16.20 3.95 8.03
N ALA A 235 -16.09 5.23 8.42
CA ALA A 235 -17.15 6.22 8.27
C ALA A 235 -17.45 6.52 6.79
N LEU A 236 -16.42 6.71 5.97
CA LEU A 236 -16.58 7.00 4.55
C LEU A 236 -17.32 5.89 3.81
N TYR A 237 -16.94 4.62 4.06
CA TYR A 237 -17.52 3.47 3.38
C TYR A 237 -18.85 2.99 3.98
N ALA A 238 -19.32 3.62 5.05
CA ALA A 238 -20.69 3.53 5.56
C ALA A 238 -21.59 4.70 5.09
N SER A 239 -21.06 5.67 4.33
CA SER A 239 -21.81 6.86 3.89
C SER A 239 -22.79 6.54 2.76
N ASP A 240 -23.88 7.31 2.67
CA ASP A 240 -24.86 7.20 1.59
C ASP A 240 -24.22 7.37 0.20
N ARG A 241 -23.19 8.20 0.09
CA ARG A 241 -22.45 8.40 -1.16
C ARG A 241 -21.84 7.09 -1.65
N PHE A 242 -21.14 6.38 -0.76
CA PHE A 242 -20.52 5.12 -1.16
C PHE A 242 -21.54 4.00 -1.31
N LEU A 243 -22.56 3.93 -0.48
CA LEU A 243 -23.61 2.90 -0.58
C LEU A 243 -24.32 2.92 -1.94
N LYS A 244 -24.49 4.09 -2.55
CA LYS A 244 -25.00 4.21 -3.94
C LYS A 244 -24.04 3.59 -4.96
N LEU A 245 -22.77 3.82 -4.84
CA LEU A 245 -21.73 3.21 -5.70
C LEU A 245 -21.64 1.70 -5.46
N GLN A 246 -21.72 1.27 -4.23
CA GLN A 246 -21.71 -0.15 -3.85
C GLN A 246 -22.91 -0.91 -4.45
N ALA A 247 -24.09 -0.30 -4.45
CA ALA A 247 -25.28 -0.86 -5.10
C ALA A 247 -25.09 -1.05 -6.61
N ALA A 248 -24.22 -0.26 -7.25
CA ALA A 248 -23.82 -0.40 -8.64
C ALA A 248 -22.65 -1.37 -8.86
N GLY A 249 -22.12 -2.01 -7.79
CA GLY A 249 -21.02 -2.99 -7.85
C GLY A 249 -19.65 -2.46 -7.48
N ALA A 250 -19.54 -1.21 -7.01
CA ALA A 250 -18.25 -0.68 -6.55
C ALA A 250 -17.79 -1.33 -5.22
N ARG A 251 -16.47 -1.38 -5.04
CA ARG A 251 -15.83 -1.80 -3.80
C ARG A 251 -15.12 -0.63 -3.12
N PRO A 252 -14.90 -0.71 -1.79
CA PRO A 252 -14.11 0.29 -1.09
C PRO A 252 -12.67 0.37 -1.64
N GLN A 253 -12.09 1.56 -1.69
CA GLN A 253 -10.63 1.68 -1.74
C GLN A 253 -10.10 1.16 -0.40
N ARG A 254 -9.57 -0.07 -0.38
CA ARG A 254 -9.19 -0.73 0.87
C ARG A 254 -8.08 0.04 1.57
N PHE A 255 -8.24 0.22 2.87
CA PHE A 255 -7.21 0.83 3.70
C PHE A 255 -6.02 -0.12 3.85
N LEU A 256 -4.83 0.36 3.52
CA LEU A 256 -3.60 -0.42 3.56
C LEU A 256 -2.61 0.21 4.54
N PHE A 257 -2.22 -0.54 5.56
CA PHE A 257 -1.14 -0.17 6.46
C PHE A 257 0.20 -0.51 5.82
N ALA A 258 1.02 0.53 5.58
CA ALA A 258 2.36 0.42 5.01
C ALA A 258 3.42 0.90 6.01
N SER A 259 4.68 0.49 5.79
CA SER A 259 5.79 0.85 6.69
C SER A 259 5.53 0.39 8.13
N THR A 260 5.15 -0.87 8.31
CA THR A 260 4.76 -1.46 9.60
C THR A 260 5.89 -2.20 10.30
N SER A 261 7.15 -1.94 9.95
CA SER A 261 8.32 -2.43 10.67
C SER A 261 8.84 -1.41 11.68
N THR A 262 9.26 -1.87 12.85
CA THR A 262 9.96 -1.05 13.83
C THR A 262 11.39 -0.76 13.35
N LYS A 263 11.91 0.41 13.69
CA LYS A 263 13.30 0.83 13.39
C LYS A 263 14.15 0.94 14.64
N ASP A 264 13.51 0.99 15.81
CA ASP A 264 14.16 1.03 17.11
C ASP A 264 14.22 -0.39 17.68
N PRO A 265 15.40 -0.96 17.92
CA PRO A 265 15.56 -2.32 18.46
C PRO A 265 15.03 -2.48 19.90
N LYS A 266 14.70 -1.39 20.58
CA LYS A 266 14.06 -1.41 21.89
C LYS A 266 12.56 -1.66 21.86
N LEU A 267 11.93 -1.51 20.68
CA LEU A 267 10.51 -1.76 20.48
C LEU A 267 10.29 -3.19 20.00
N ALA A 268 9.14 -3.74 20.37
CA ALA A 268 8.74 -5.04 19.83
C ALA A 268 8.64 -4.99 18.30
N ASP A 269 9.31 -5.90 17.62
CA ASP A 269 9.43 -5.97 16.15
C ASP A 269 8.10 -6.07 15.41
N ILE A 270 7.06 -6.63 16.06
CA ILE A 270 5.70 -6.78 15.54
C ILE A 270 4.70 -5.74 16.09
N MET A 271 5.18 -4.70 16.77
CA MET A 271 4.33 -3.71 17.48
C MET A 271 3.24 -3.12 16.59
N TYR A 272 3.60 -2.65 15.41
CA TYR A 272 2.64 -2.02 14.50
C TYR A 272 1.62 -3.02 13.95
N VAL A 273 2.06 -4.24 13.63
CA VAL A 273 1.17 -5.28 13.11
C VAL A 273 0.10 -5.64 14.13
N LYS A 274 0.52 -5.84 15.41
CA LYS A 274 -0.42 -6.14 16.51
C LYS A 274 -1.42 -5.01 16.75
N ALA A 275 -0.93 -3.77 16.83
CA ALA A 275 -1.77 -2.61 17.16
C ALA A 275 -2.75 -2.23 16.04
N LEU A 276 -2.47 -2.65 14.80
CA LEU A 276 -3.23 -2.26 13.61
C LEU A 276 -3.90 -3.45 12.91
N ALA A 277 -4.08 -4.57 13.61
CA ALA A 277 -4.91 -5.65 13.12
C ALA A 277 -6.36 -5.16 12.97
N ALA A 278 -6.87 -5.09 11.74
CA ALA A 278 -8.16 -4.46 11.45
C ALA A 278 -8.88 -5.17 10.30
N ALA A 279 -10.18 -5.44 10.47
CA ALA A 279 -10.97 -6.11 9.45
C ALA A 279 -11.12 -5.25 8.17
N ARG A 280 -11.19 -5.92 7.03
CA ARG A 280 -11.37 -5.32 5.69
C ARG A 280 -10.26 -4.36 5.28
N THR A 281 -9.05 -4.60 5.78
CA THR A 281 -7.85 -3.82 5.47
C THR A 281 -6.76 -4.72 4.89
N VAL A 282 -5.65 -4.10 4.52
CA VAL A 282 -4.42 -4.76 4.09
C VAL A 282 -3.29 -4.30 5.02
N ASN A 283 -2.36 -5.19 5.33
CA ASN A 283 -1.08 -4.84 5.93
C ASN A 283 0.04 -5.36 5.02
N THR A 284 0.83 -4.44 4.47
CA THR A 284 1.99 -4.81 3.67
C THR A 284 3.24 -4.74 4.55
N MET A 285 3.84 -5.90 4.78
CA MET A 285 4.94 -6.09 5.73
C MET A 285 6.26 -6.27 5.00
N PRO A 286 7.33 -5.59 5.41
CA PRO A 286 8.68 -5.99 5.04
C PRO A 286 8.92 -7.46 5.40
N GLU A 287 9.75 -8.13 4.64
CA GLU A 287 9.99 -9.58 4.77
C GLU A 287 10.45 -9.98 6.18
N SER A 288 11.31 -9.18 6.83
CA SER A 288 11.70 -9.42 8.22
C SER A 288 10.51 -9.41 9.17
N THR A 289 9.67 -8.37 9.11
CA THR A 289 8.47 -8.25 9.94
C THR A 289 7.46 -9.37 9.68
N LEU A 290 7.31 -9.80 8.43
CA LEU A 290 6.46 -10.93 8.07
C LEU A 290 6.97 -12.23 8.72
N ASN A 291 8.28 -12.47 8.68
CA ASN A 291 8.91 -13.65 9.30
C ASN A 291 8.77 -13.60 10.84
N ASP A 292 9.05 -12.46 11.46
CA ASP A 292 8.92 -12.26 12.90
C ASP A 292 7.47 -12.49 13.36
N PHE A 293 6.51 -11.94 12.61
CA PHE A 293 5.10 -12.12 12.92
C PHE A 293 4.61 -13.56 12.70
N PHE A 294 5.13 -14.25 11.72
CA PHE A 294 4.84 -15.69 11.51
C PHE A 294 5.41 -16.55 12.64
N ASP A 295 6.64 -16.25 13.11
CA ASP A 295 7.37 -17.04 14.09
C ASP A 295 6.79 -16.89 15.52
N HIS A 296 6.70 -15.65 16.00
CA HIS A 296 6.30 -15.37 17.39
C HIS A 296 5.17 -14.34 17.54
N GLY A 297 4.48 -14.01 16.45
CA GLY A 297 3.36 -13.08 16.47
C GLY A 297 2.18 -13.55 17.33
N SER A 298 1.41 -12.59 17.78
CA SER A 298 0.14 -12.81 18.47
C SER A 298 -0.85 -11.70 18.19
N LEU A 299 -2.14 -11.95 18.36
CA LEU A 299 -3.20 -10.96 18.28
C LEU A 299 -3.87 -10.80 19.64
N ASP A 300 -3.97 -9.55 20.10
CA ASP A 300 -4.70 -9.21 21.34
C ASP A 300 -6.15 -8.80 21.05
N GLY A 301 -6.54 -8.74 19.78
CA GLY A 301 -7.84 -8.32 19.28
C GLY A 301 -7.72 -7.60 17.92
N VAL A 302 -8.83 -7.03 17.47
CA VAL A 302 -8.91 -6.23 16.26
C VAL A 302 -9.24 -4.78 16.58
N LEU A 303 -8.71 -3.87 15.80
CA LEU A 303 -8.96 -2.45 15.91
C LEU A 303 -10.47 -2.16 15.70
N ARG A 304 -11.04 -1.42 16.63
CA ARG A 304 -12.44 -1.00 16.56
C ARG A 304 -12.65 0.05 15.48
N THR A 305 -13.84 0.05 14.89
CA THR A 305 -14.20 0.99 13.80
C THR A 305 -14.25 2.46 14.25
N ASP A 306 -14.29 2.72 15.56
CA ASP A 306 -14.20 4.06 16.13
C ASP A 306 -12.75 4.60 16.27
N GLY A 307 -11.75 3.80 15.85
CA GLY A 307 -10.33 4.14 15.93
C GLY A 307 -9.69 3.85 17.30
N GLY A 308 -10.41 3.18 18.21
CA GLY A 308 -9.86 2.76 19.51
C GLY A 308 -9.31 3.93 20.33
N THR A 309 -8.02 3.84 20.72
CA THR A 309 -7.32 4.92 21.47
C THR A 309 -6.80 6.05 20.59
N GLY A 310 -6.78 5.87 19.28
CA GLY A 310 -6.19 6.81 18.32
C GLY A 310 -6.68 8.26 18.48
N PRO A 311 -8.00 8.52 18.52
CA PRO A 311 -8.51 9.90 18.67
C PRO A 311 -8.00 10.61 19.93
N ALA A 312 -7.97 9.94 21.07
CA ALA A 312 -7.48 10.51 22.31
C ALA A 312 -5.97 10.76 22.27
N THR A 313 -5.21 9.83 21.70
CA THR A 313 -3.75 9.96 21.54
C THR A 313 -3.40 11.09 20.56
N VAL A 314 -4.10 11.21 19.43
CA VAL A 314 -3.92 12.33 18.49
C VAL A 314 -4.20 13.67 19.19
N ALA A 315 -5.25 13.79 19.98
CA ALA A 315 -5.53 15.00 20.75
C ALA A 315 -4.39 15.34 21.74
N ALA A 316 -3.77 14.33 22.37
CA ALA A 316 -2.62 14.51 23.25
C ALA A 316 -1.36 14.96 22.48
N LEU A 317 -1.13 14.41 21.27
CA LEU A 317 -0.03 14.80 20.37
C LEU A 317 -0.17 16.26 19.93
N GLU A 318 -1.36 16.66 19.50
CA GLU A 318 -1.66 18.05 19.12
C GLU A 318 -1.45 19.02 20.31
N LYS A 319 -1.91 18.63 21.50
CA LYS A 319 -1.70 19.41 22.74
C LYS A 319 -0.21 19.54 23.10
N ALA A 320 0.61 18.54 22.77
CA ALA A 320 2.05 18.57 22.94
C ALA A 320 2.80 19.34 21.84
N GLY A 321 2.06 19.99 20.90
CA GLY A 321 2.64 20.79 19.82
C GLY A 321 2.97 20.01 18.54
N CYS A 322 2.61 18.73 18.46
CA CYS A 322 2.78 17.92 17.26
C CYS A 322 1.55 18.05 16.35
N SER A 323 1.55 19.02 15.45
CA SER A 323 0.46 19.19 14.49
C SER A 323 0.45 18.04 13.47
N ILE A 324 -0.62 17.24 13.47
CA ILE A 324 -0.77 16.10 12.59
C ILE A 324 -0.78 16.51 11.12
N GLU A 325 -1.45 17.61 10.79
CA GLU A 325 -1.48 18.11 9.42
C GLU A 325 -0.10 18.58 8.94
N LYS A 326 0.60 19.37 9.75
CA LYS A 326 1.93 19.89 9.39
C LYS A 326 2.94 18.77 9.22
N VAL A 327 3.07 17.88 10.21
CA VAL A 327 4.01 16.77 10.16
C VAL A 327 3.65 15.79 9.05
N GLY A 328 2.36 15.51 8.81
CA GLY A 328 1.91 14.68 7.70
C GLY A 328 2.29 15.25 6.33
N ASN A 329 2.21 16.57 6.15
CA ASN A 329 2.65 17.22 4.91
C ASN A 329 4.19 17.16 4.75
N GLU A 330 4.94 17.38 5.82
CA GLU A 330 6.41 17.22 5.80
C GLU A 330 6.82 15.80 5.42
N LEU A 331 6.19 14.80 6.02
CA LEU A 331 6.43 13.38 5.71
C LEU A 331 6.09 13.02 4.26
N GLN A 332 5.05 13.63 3.69
CA GLN A 332 4.69 13.42 2.29
C GLN A 332 5.72 14.01 1.32
N VAL A 333 6.31 15.15 1.67
CA VAL A 333 7.39 15.78 0.88
C VAL A 333 8.69 14.98 0.97
N GLU A 334 8.99 14.41 2.14
CA GLU A 334 10.19 13.59 2.37
C GLU A 334 10.08 12.18 1.76
N GLY A 335 8.88 11.72 1.51
CA GLY A 335 8.57 10.38 1.01
C GLY A 335 8.87 10.16 -0.42
#